data_a9531bc297e7855bf220e84a43c24c3c
#
_entry.id   a9531bc297e7855bf220e84a43c24c3c
#
_cell.length_a   1.000
_cell.length_b   1.000
_cell.length_c   1.000
_cell.angle_alpha   90.00
_cell.angle_beta   90.00
_cell.angle_gamma   90.00
#
_symmetry.space_group_name_H-M   'P 1'
#
loop_
_entity.id
_entity.type
_entity.pdbx_description
1 polymer ?
#
loop_
_entity_poly.entity_id
_entity_poly.type
_entity_poly.pdbx_seq_one_letter_code
_entity_poly.pdbx_strand_id
1 'polypeptide(L)'
;MRRAKIVCTIGPATASPERLRELVDAGMNVARINRSHGEQSEHAEIIKNVRQAAEDAGISVAVLVDLQGPKIRLGRFAGDEKHYLEVGDRFTITTEDVEGTRELVSTTHKGLPEDARVGDPILIDDGKVRVVVEAVEGPRVVTRVEVAGPVSNNKGLNLPGVAVSVPALSEKDTDDLRWGLAQGADFIALSFVRSAKDYEDVRRIMEEENRTVPVIAKIEKPQAVENLAEVVAAFDGVMVARGDLAVEMPLEQVPLVQKRIVELARRNAKPVIVATQVLESMTNSPTPTRAEASDCANAVLDGADAVMLSGETSVGEYPILTVETMARIIEATEEAGRERIAPLGSTPHTRGGAITRAAAEIGERLGVKYLVTFTQSGDSARRMSRLRSSIPLLAFTPETGVRNALSMTWGTTQYLVPKVDNVDAMVDQVDTTLQANGLAEKGDLVVVVSGAPVGVPGTTNSILVHRIGTKADGRTASV
;
A
#
# COMPACT_ATOMS: atom_id res chain seq x y z
N MET A 1 -10.19 0.05 -19.59
CA MET A 1 -9.80 -0.86 -18.46
C MET A 1 -8.91 -0.08 -17.50
N ARG A 2 -9.34 0.05 -16.26
CA ARG A 2 -8.62 0.75 -15.20
C ARG A 2 -7.30 0.03 -14.86
N ARG A 3 -6.20 0.75 -14.76
CA ARG A 3 -4.86 0.20 -14.51
C ARG A 3 -4.36 0.45 -13.10
N ALA A 4 -4.49 1.69 -12.57
CA ALA A 4 -4.22 1.93 -11.16
C ALA A 4 -5.24 1.21 -10.29
N LYS A 5 -4.76 0.67 -9.18
CA LYS A 5 -5.52 -0.22 -8.29
C LYS A 5 -6.20 0.58 -7.18
N ILE A 6 -7.24 0.00 -6.59
CA ILE A 6 -7.95 0.59 -5.45
C ILE A 6 -7.77 -0.31 -4.24
N VAL A 7 -7.27 0.28 -3.17
CA VAL A 7 -7.19 -0.33 -1.83
C VAL A 7 -8.36 0.19 -1.01
N CYS A 8 -9.20 -0.71 -0.50
CA CYS A 8 -10.33 -0.34 0.36
C CYS A 8 -10.08 -0.82 1.80
N THR A 9 -10.19 0.07 2.76
CA THR A 9 -10.20 -0.33 4.18
C THR A 9 -11.55 -0.91 4.52
N ILE A 10 -11.54 -2.14 5.02
CA ILE A 10 -12.75 -2.82 5.44
C ILE A 10 -13.05 -2.48 6.90
N GLY A 11 -14.31 -2.19 7.19
CA GLY A 11 -14.79 -1.85 8.51
C GLY A 11 -16.30 -2.02 8.63
N PRO A 12 -16.93 -1.49 9.69
CA PRO A 12 -18.34 -1.72 9.99
C PRO A 12 -19.31 -1.45 8.82
N ALA A 13 -19.01 -0.48 7.95
CA ALA A 13 -19.86 -0.16 6.80
C ALA A 13 -19.79 -1.20 5.66
N THR A 14 -18.75 -2.06 5.63
CA THR A 14 -18.47 -2.91 4.48
C THR A 14 -18.09 -4.36 4.84
N ALA A 15 -18.18 -4.76 6.11
CA ALA A 15 -17.74 -6.06 6.58
C ALA A 15 -18.67 -7.23 6.19
N SER A 16 -19.93 -6.97 5.80
CA SER A 16 -20.85 -8.05 5.42
C SER A 16 -20.47 -8.70 4.09
N PRO A 17 -20.79 -9.99 3.88
CA PRO A 17 -20.51 -10.68 2.61
C PRO A 17 -21.05 -9.95 1.38
N GLU A 18 -22.27 -9.42 1.47
CA GLU A 18 -22.95 -8.68 0.39
C GLU A 18 -22.20 -7.40 0.06
N ARG A 19 -21.81 -6.63 1.08
CA ARG A 19 -21.04 -5.38 0.91
C ARG A 19 -19.65 -5.64 0.34
N LEU A 20 -19.00 -6.70 0.77
CA LEU A 20 -17.70 -7.10 0.22
C LEU A 20 -17.82 -7.47 -1.25
N ARG A 21 -18.90 -8.17 -1.65
CA ARG A 21 -19.14 -8.48 -3.06
C ARG A 21 -19.39 -7.20 -3.86
N GLU A 22 -20.19 -6.26 -3.36
CA GLU A 22 -20.42 -4.96 -3.99
C GLU A 22 -19.10 -4.16 -4.14
N LEU A 23 -18.20 -4.18 -3.14
CA LEU A 23 -16.88 -3.54 -3.25
C LEU A 23 -16.03 -4.16 -4.35
N VAL A 24 -16.04 -5.48 -4.45
CA VAL A 24 -15.31 -6.21 -5.50
C VAL A 24 -15.84 -5.83 -6.88
N ASP A 25 -17.16 -5.82 -7.06
CA ASP A 25 -17.82 -5.45 -8.32
C ASP A 25 -17.61 -3.97 -8.68
N ALA A 26 -17.55 -3.06 -7.67
CA ALA A 26 -17.22 -1.65 -7.85
C ALA A 26 -15.74 -1.40 -8.22
N GLY A 27 -14.86 -2.38 -7.99
CA GLY A 27 -13.48 -2.33 -8.43
C GLY A 27 -12.41 -2.39 -7.35
N MET A 28 -12.71 -2.87 -6.15
CA MET A 28 -11.70 -3.15 -5.12
C MET A 28 -10.68 -4.18 -5.62
N ASN A 29 -9.40 -3.88 -5.48
CA ASN A 29 -8.29 -4.78 -5.81
C ASN A 29 -7.56 -5.32 -4.58
N VAL A 30 -7.57 -4.53 -3.48
CA VAL A 30 -6.92 -4.89 -2.23
C VAL A 30 -7.84 -4.54 -1.07
N ALA A 31 -8.12 -5.50 -0.21
CA ALA A 31 -8.83 -5.31 1.05
C ALA A 31 -7.80 -5.04 2.17
N ARG A 32 -7.83 -3.83 2.75
CA ARG A 32 -6.97 -3.45 3.87
C ARG A 32 -7.69 -3.76 5.19
N ILE A 33 -7.03 -4.54 6.03
CA ILE A 33 -7.44 -4.88 7.40
C ILE A 33 -6.61 -4.03 8.37
N ASN A 34 -7.22 -3.01 8.95
CA ASN A 34 -6.55 -2.09 9.86
C ASN A 34 -6.52 -2.64 11.30
N ARG A 35 -5.35 -3.06 11.76
CA ARG A 35 -5.18 -3.64 13.11
C ARG A 35 -5.16 -2.63 14.25
N SER A 36 -5.35 -1.35 13.95
CA SER A 36 -5.54 -0.32 14.99
C SER A 36 -6.91 -0.41 15.68
N HIS A 37 -7.87 -1.09 15.07
CA HIS A 37 -9.25 -1.24 15.54
C HIS A 37 -9.75 -2.65 15.30
N GLY A 38 -10.77 -3.08 16.03
CA GLY A 38 -11.45 -4.36 15.86
C GLY A 38 -10.67 -5.56 16.43
N GLU A 39 -11.38 -6.66 16.60
CA GLU A 39 -10.83 -7.89 17.16
C GLU A 39 -10.31 -8.84 16.06
N GLN A 40 -9.36 -9.70 16.43
CA GLN A 40 -8.78 -10.68 15.50
C GLN A 40 -9.84 -11.64 14.92
N SER A 41 -10.81 -12.06 15.72
CA SER A 41 -11.89 -12.95 15.28
C SER A 41 -12.80 -12.33 14.22
N GLU A 42 -13.15 -11.06 14.39
CA GLU A 42 -13.97 -10.30 13.41
C GLU A 42 -13.20 -10.15 12.09
N HIS A 43 -11.92 -9.78 12.17
CA HIS A 43 -11.08 -9.63 11.00
C HIS A 43 -10.80 -10.96 10.27
N ALA A 44 -10.74 -12.08 10.98
CA ALA A 44 -10.60 -13.40 10.37
C ALA A 44 -11.83 -13.74 9.49
N GLU A 45 -13.03 -13.45 9.98
CA GLU A 45 -14.26 -13.66 9.20
C GLU A 45 -14.33 -12.71 8.00
N ILE A 46 -13.91 -11.45 8.15
CA ILE A 46 -13.80 -10.50 7.02
C ILE A 46 -12.85 -11.04 5.95
N ILE A 47 -11.66 -11.54 6.32
CA ILE A 47 -10.69 -12.08 5.37
C ILE A 47 -11.29 -13.26 4.59
N LYS A 48 -11.96 -14.18 5.28
CA LYS A 48 -12.65 -15.31 4.66
C LYS A 48 -13.70 -14.84 3.65
N ASN A 49 -14.53 -13.85 4.03
CA ASN A 49 -15.58 -13.32 3.17
C ASN A 49 -15.00 -12.55 1.97
N VAL A 50 -13.88 -11.83 2.11
CA VAL A 50 -13.14 -11.22 0.98
C VAL A 50 -12.68 -12.28 -0.01
N ARG A 51 -12.13 -13.40 0.47
CA ARG A 51 -11.70 -14.51 -0.41
C ARG A 51 -12.88 -15.10 -1.17
N GLN A 52 -14.01 -15.31 -0.50
CA GLN A 52 -15.22 -15.84 -1.14
C GLN A 52 -15.77 -14.85 -2.19
N ALA A 53 -15.86 -13.57 -1.86
CA ALA A 53 -16.33 -12.55 -2.81
C ALA A 53 -15.43 -12.46 -4.06
N ALA A 54 -14.12 -12.59 -3.90
CA ALA A 54 -13.16 -12.60 -5.01
C ALA A 54 -13.31 -13.85 -5.88
N GLU A 55 -13.49 -15.02 -5.27
CA GLU A 55 -13.72 -16.29 -5.97
C GLU A 55 -15.02 -16.25 -6.78
N ASP A 56 -16.13 -15.81 -6.16
CA ASP A 56 -17.43 -15.67 -6.80
C ASP A 56 -17.42 -14.68 -7.98
N ALA A 57 -16.56 -13.66 -7.91
CA ALA A 57 -16.35 -12.69 -8.98
C ALA A 57 -15.37 -13.18 -10.06
N GLY A 58 -14.67 -14.30 -9.83
CA GLY A 58 -13.64 -14.83 -10.74
C GLY A 58 -12.39 -13.93 -10.87
N ILE A 59 -12.12 -13.07 -9.89
CA ILE A 59 -10.98 -12.15 -9.90
C ILE A 59 -10.06 -12.38 -8.69
N SER A 60 -8.89 -11.73 -8.70
CA SER A 60 -7.97 -11.73 -7.57
C SER A 60 -8.14 -10.46 -6.76
N VAL A 61 -8.34 -10.59 -5.45
CA VAL A 61 -8.29 -9.50 -4.47
C VAL A 61 -7.27 -9.85 -3.40
N ALA A 62 -6.28 -8.99 -3.21
CA ALA A 62 -5.27 -9.18 -2.17
C ALA A 62 -5.78 -8.73 -0.79
N VAL A 63 -5.25 -9.33 0.26
CA VAL A 63 -5.47 -8.92 1.65
C VAL A 63 -4.20 -8.28 2.19
N LEU A 64 -4.30 -7.01 2.59
CA LEU A 64 -3.26 -6.24 3.23
C LEU A 64 -3.58 -6.10 4.72
N VAL A 65 -2.78 -6.71 5.59
CA VAL A 65 -2.88 -6.53 7.05
C VAL A 65 -1.97 -5.36 7.43
N ASP A 66 -2.58 -4.28 7.95
CA ASP A 66 -1.90 -3.04 8.30
C ASP A 66 -1.72 -2.98 9.82
N LEU A 67 -0.47 -3.15 10.28
CA LEU A 67 -0.09 -3.15 11.69
C LEU A 67 -0.23 -1.76 12.29
N GLN A 68 -0.66 -1.69 13.54
CA GLN A 68 -0.89 -0.41 14.23
C GLN A 68 0.38 0.42 14.37
N GLY A 69 1.51 -0.22 14.63
CA GLY A 69 2.77 0.40 14.99
C GLY A 69 2.80 0.90 16.44
N PRO A 70 3.96 1.35 16.89
CA PRO A 70 4.19 1.81 18.26
C PRO A 70 3.61 3.22 18.47
N LYS A 71 2.29 3.37 18.36
CA LYS A 71 1.63 4.68 18.51
C LYS A 71 1.73 5.17 19.95
N ILE A 72 2.36 6.33 20.12
CA ILE A 72 2.43 7.01 21.41
C ILE A 72 1.08 7.67 21.69
N ARG A 73 0.59 7.54 22.92
CA ARG A 73 -0.73 8.08 23.32
C ARG A 73 -0.67 8.75 24.70
N LEU A 74 -1.58 9.68 24.92
CA LEU A 74 -1.96 10.10 26.28
C LEU A 74 -2.63 8.93 27.01
N GLY A 75 -2.53 8.92 28.32
CA GLY A 75 -3.27 8.04 29.20
C GLY A 75 -4.75 8.43 29.31
N ARG A 76 -5.40 7.92 30.37
CA ARG A 76 -6.81 8.21 30.64
C ARG A 76 -6.94 9.38 31.60
N PHE A 77 -7.98 10.18 31.43
CA PHE A 77 -8.37 11.25 32.32
C PHE A 77 -9.37 10.74 33.37
N ALA A 78 -9.33 11.29 34.56
CA ALA A 78 -10.25 10.97 35.64
C ALA A 78 -11.71 11.15 35.17
N GLY A 79 -12.56 10.16 35.47
CA GLY A 79 -13.98 10.19 35.10
C GLY A 79 -14.25 10.21 33.58
N ASP A 80 -13.26 9.86 32.74
CA ASP A 80 -13.33 9.93 31.28
C ASP A 80 -13.65 11.35 30.75
N GLU A 81 -13.28 12.38 31.53
CA GLU A 81 -13.56 13.76 31.20
C GLU A 81 -12.72 14.25 29.99
N LYS A 82 -13.33 15.17 29.24
CA LYS A 82 -12.63 15.94 28.21
C LYS A 82 -12.27 17.29 28.78
N HIS A 83 -11.02 17.69 28.64
CA HIS A 83 -10.55 19.00 29.08
C HIS A 83 -10.23 19.86 27.86
N TYR A 84 -10.46 21.16 27.95
CA TYR A 84 -10.06 22.12 26.93
C TYR A 84 -8.85 22.90 27.47
N LEU A 85 -7.76 22.88 26.72
CA LEU A 85 -6.53 23.59 27.02
C LEU A 85 -6.54 24.96 26.31
N GLU A 86 -6.22 26.01 27.03
CA GLU A 86 -6.11 27.37 26.48
C GLU A 86 -4.65 27.68 26.11
N VAL A 87 -4.44 28.62 25.18
CA VAL A 87 -3.09 29.08 24.84
C VAL A 87 -2.42 29.69 26.09
N GLY A 88 -1.20 29.26 26.39
CA GLY A 88 -0.43 29.67 27.55
C GLY A 88 -0.61 28.77 28.78
N ASP A 89 -1.58 27.85 28.77
CA ASP A 89 -1.74 26.89 29.87
C ASP A 89 -0.48 26.05 30.01
N ARG A 90 -0.18 25.63 31.23
CA ARG A 90 0.85 24.64 31.55
C ARG A 90 0.21 23.28 31.55
N PHE A 91 0.75 22.38 30.74
CA PHE A 91 0.27 21.00 30.63
C PHE A 91 1.45 20.04 30.78
N THR A 92 1.38 19.12 31.72
CA THR A 92 2.47 18.19 32.03
C THR A 92 2.13 16.79 31.54
N ILE A 93 3.07 16.18 30.80
CA ILE A 93 2.97 14.79 30.35
C ILE A 93 3.97 13.97 31.16
N THR A 94 3.51 12.88 31.79
CA THR A 94 4.36 12.08 32.68
C THR A 94 4.39 10.60 32.30
N THR A 95 5.50 9.96 32.62
CA THR A 95 5.64 8.49 32.49
C THR A 95 5.11 7.75 33.72
N GLU A 96 4.74 8.48 34.78
CA GLU A 96 4.06 7.91 35.96
C GLU A 96 2.67 7.42 35.55
N ASP A 97 2.20 6.36 36.22
CA ASP A 97 0.84 5.86 35.98
C ASP A 97 -0.14 6.63 36.88
N VAL A 98 -0.74 7.68 36.30
CA VAL A 98 -1.68 8.58 37.00
C VAL A 98 -2.94 8.78 36.18
N GLU A 99 -4.05 8.99 36.86
CA GLU A 99 -5.26 9.50 36.21
C GLU A 99 -5.03 10.95 35.82
N GLY A 100 -5.36 11.28 34.56
CA GLY A 100 -5.14 12.59 33.98
C GLY A 100 -6.11 13.64 34.53
N THR A 101 -5.62 14.88 34.57
CA THR A 101 -6.37 16.09 34.89
C THR A 101 -6.15 17.13 33.80
N ARG A 102 -6.72 18.31 33.95
CA ARG A 102 -6.44 19.45 33.03
C ARG A 102 -4.95 19.85 33.00
N GLU A 103 -4.18 19.56 34.05
CA GLU A 103 -2.79 20.00 34.18
C GLU A 103 -1.75 18.91 33.99
N LEU A 104 -2.13 17.64 34.16
CA LEU A 104 -1.23 16.48 34.16
C LEU A 104 -1.90 15.27 33.53
N VAL A 105 -1.18 14.52 32.70
CA VAL A 105 -1.66 13.24 32.15
C VAL A 105 -0.49 12.29 31.95
N SER A 106 -0.75 10.99 32.09
CA SER A 106 0.22 9.94 31.76
C SER A 106 0.41 9.77 30.25
N THR A 107 1.51 9.09 29.87
CA THR A 107 1.74 8.67 28.48
C THR A 107 2.12 7.20 28.41
N THR A 108 1.82 6.56 27.26
CA THR A 108 2.27 5.19 26.95
C THR A 108 3.76 5.10 26.68
N HIS A 109 4.41 6.20 26.30
CA HIS A 109 5.84 6.21 25.97
C HIS A 109 6.69 6.50 27.21
N LYS A 110 7.29 5.43 27.78
CA LYS A 110 8.09 5.55 29.01
C LYS A 110 9.44 6.24 28.79
N GLY A 111 9.97 6.29 27.57
CA GLY A 111 11.18 7.01 27.19
C GLY A 111 10.95 8.51 26.86
N LEU A 112 9.73 9.04 27.03
CA LEU A 112 9.44 10.44 26.66
C LEU A 112 10.40 11.47 27.29
N PRO A 113 10.77 11.38 28.59
CA PRO A 113 11.70 12.35 29.19
C PRO A 113 13.12 12.29 28.64
N GLU A 114 13.57 11.11 28.18
CA GLU A 114 14.89 10.96 27.57
C GLU A 114 14.92 11.47 26.11
N ASP A 115 13.81 11.36 25.42
CA ASP A 115 13.67 11.74 24.01
C ASP A 115 13.39 13.24 23.85
N ALA A 116 12.57 13.84 24.74
CA ALA A 116 12.12 15.22 24.64
C ALA A 116 13.17 16.24 25.14
N ARG A 117 13.27 17.38 24.46
CA ARG A 117 14.17 18.49 24.82
C ARG A 117 13.37 19.79 24.89
N VAL A 118 13.88 20.74 25.69
CA VAL A 118 13.30 22.09 25.77
C VAL A 118 13.25 22.72 24.37
N GLY A 119 12.09 23.20 24.00
CA GLY A 119 11.79 23.76 22.68
C GLY A 119 11.15 22.79 21.69
N ASP A 120 11.14 21.49 21.97
CA ASP A 120 10.51 20.50 21.07
C ASP A 120 8.99 20.67 21.09
N PRO A 121 8.32 20.65 19.92
CA PRO A 121 6.88 20.62 19.84
C PRO A 121 6.37 19.20 20.12
N ILE A 122 5.26 19.11 20.83
CA ILE A 122 4.46 17.90 20.97
C ILE A 122 3.07 18.20 20.42
N LEU A 123 2.62 17.36 19.48
CA LEU A 123 1.31 17.44 18.85
C LEU A 123 0.38 16.39 19.45
N ILE A 124 -0.84 16.80 19.79
CA ILE A 124 -1.87 15.95 20.40
C ILE A 124 -3.07 15.90 19.45
N ASP A 125 -3.67 14.72 19.30
CA ASP A 125 -4.84 14.46 18.44
C ASP A 125 -4.61 14.94 17.00
N ASP A 126 -3.53 14.42 16.38
CA ASP A 126 -3.12 14.71 14.99
C ASP A 126 -2.89 16.22 14.73
N GLY A 127 -2.36 16.93 15.75
CA GLY A 127 -2.00 18.34 15.65
C GLY A 127 -3.12 19.34 15.99
N LYS A 128 -4.28 18.87 16.43
CA LYS A 128 -5.36 19.78 16.91
C LYS A 128 -4.95 20.60 18.12
N VAL A 129 -4.08 20.05 18.97
CA VAL A 129 -3.46 20.76 20.09
C VAL A 129 -1.95 20.69 19.91
N ARG A 130 -1.28 21.83 20.08
CA ARG A 130 0.17 21.92 20.08
C ARG A 130 0.67 22.45 21.40
N VAL A 131 1.63 21.73 21.97
CA VAL A 131 2.35 22.15 23.17
C VAL A 131 3.84 22.15 22.89
N VAL A 132 4.61 22.99 23.61
CA VAL A 132 6.08 23.06 23.49
C VAL A 132 6.70 22.73 24.84
N VAL A 133 7.74 21.93 24.83
CA VAL A 133 8.47 21.52 26.03
C VAL A 133 9.17 22.71 26.65
N GLU A 134 8.87 23.03 27.93
CA GLU A 134 9.53 24.06 28.72
C GLU A 134 10.61 23.50 29.66
N ALA A 135 10.37 22.30 30.22
CA ALA A 135 11.29 21.62 31.09
C ALA A 135 11.08 20.12 31.10
N VAL A 136 12.14 19.39 31.44
CA VAL A 136 12.08 17.94 31.72
C VAL A 136 12.51 17.75 33.17
N GLU A 137 11.60 17.27 34.02
CA GLU A 137 11.77 17.16 35.47
C GLU A 137 11.55 15.70 35.91
N GLY A 138 12.60 14.88 35.86
CA GLY A 138 12.50 13.45 36.13
C GLY A 138 11.53 12.76 35.17
N PRO A 139 10.44 12.13 35.65
CA PRO A 139 9.47 11.45 34.79
C PRO A 139 8.51 12.41 34.06
N ARG A 140 8.63 13.72 34.29
CA ARG A 140 7.66 14.74 33.83
C ARG A 140 8.24 15.62 32.74
N VAL A 141 7.50 15.75 31.66
CA VAL A 141 7.74 16.70 30.58
C VAL A 141 6.75 17.85 30.73
N VAL A 142 7.24 18.98 31.19
CA VAL A 142 6.43 20.18 31.40
C VAL A 142 6.36 20.96 30.10
N THR A 143 5.15 21.27 29.66
CA THR A 143 4.90 21.94 28.39
C THR A 143 4.03 23.16 28.54
N ARG A 144 4.09 24.07 27.56
CA ARG A 144 3.17 25.21 27.39
C ARG A 144 2.34 25.02 26.14
N VAL A 145 1.04 25.31 26.23
CA VAL A 145 0.10 25.22 25.10
C VAL A 145 0.32 26.40 24.15
N GLU A 146 0.59 26.10 22.89
CA GLU A 146 0.69 27.09 21.80
C GLU A 146 -0.58 27.12 20.93
N VAL A 147 -1.21 25.94 20.69
CA VAL A 147 -2.49 25.86 19.99
C VAL A 147 -3.50 25.21 20.92
N ALA A 148 -4.54 25.95 21.23
CA ALA A 148 -5.63 25.56 22.12
C ALA A 148 -6.49 24.46 21.53
N GLY A 149 -7.07 23.62 22.38
CA GLY A 149 -8.00 22.60 21.92
C GLY A 149 -8.34 21.54 22.97
N PRO A 150 -9.20 20.58 22.60
CA PRO A 150 -9.63 19.53 23.52
C PRO A 150 -8.61 18.41 23.65
N VAL A 151 -8.40 17.92 24.87
CA VAL A 151 -7.68 16.68 25.17
C VAL A 151 -8.62 15.68 25.85
N SER A 152 -8.41 14.41 25.57
CA SER A 152 -9.21 13.31 26.13
C SER A 152 -8.42 12.00 26.11
N ASN A 153 -9.02 10.92 26.63
CA ASN A 153 -8.41 9.59 26.76
C ASN A 153 -7.76 9.10 25.47
N ASN A 154 -6.58 8.55 25.61
CA ASN A 154 -5.87 7.78 24.58
C ASN A 154 -5.58 8.54 23.27
N LYS A 155 -5.59 9.89 23.31
CA LYS A 155 -5.25 10.72 22.15
C LYS A 155 -3.80 10.49 21.72
N GLY A 156 -3.56 10.43 20.40
CA GLY A 156 -2.23 10.27 19.84
C GLY A 156 -1.31 11.42 20.23
N LEU A 157 -0.04 11.09 20.47
CA LEU A 157 1.06 12.03 20.62
C LEU A 157 2.04 11.88 19.49
N ASN A 158 2.42 12.99 18.87
CA ASN A 158 3.48 13.05 17.88
C ASN A 158 4.56 14.02 18.36
N LEU A 159 5.82 13.65 18.12
CA LEU A 159 6.99 14.48 18.42
C LEU A 159 7.72 14.76 17.09
N PRO A 160 7.30 15.80 16.34
CA PRO A 160 7.92 16.12 15.05
C PRO A 160 9.42 16.40 15.18
N GLY A 161 10.22 15.74 14.34
CA GLY A 161 11.67 15.93 14.36
C GLY A 161 12.43 15.22 15.49
N VAL A 162 11.75 14.58 16.43
CA VAL A 162 12.38 13.84 17.53
C VAL A 162 12.56 12.37 17.17
N ALA A 163 13.75 11.87 17.37
CA ALA A 163 14.05 10.43 17.21
C ALA A 163 13.58 9.67 18.46
N VAL A 164 12.31 9.24 18.44
CA VAL A 164 11.73 8.50 19.57
C VAL A 164 12.30 7.08 19.69
N SER A 165 12.61 6.68 20.92
CA SER A 165 13.27 5.40 21.25
C SER A 165 12.27 4.23 21.36
N VAL A 166 11.28 4.14 20.45
CA VAL A 166 10.32 3.03 20.42
C VAL A 166 10.76 1.94 19.44
N PRO A 167 10.53 0.64 19.73
CA PRO A 167 10.84 -0.44 18.79
C PRO A 167 9.95 -0.32 17.53
N ALA A 168 10.40 -0.92 16.41
CA ALA A 168 9.64 -0.93 15.15
C ALA A 168 8.31 -1.71 15.28
N LEU A 169 8.30 -2.78 16.07
CA LEU A 169 7.12 -3.57 16.39
C LEU A 169 6.83 -3.50 17.90
N SER A 170 5.59 -3.19 18.27
CA SER A 170 5.08 -3.41 19.62
C SER A 170 4.79 -4.91 19.83
N GLU A 171 4.53 -5.31 21.10
CA GLU A 171 4.06 -6.68 21.39
C GLU A 171 2.78 -6.99 20.61
N LYS A 172 1.82 -6.05 20.59
CA LYS A 172 0.59 -6.17 19.81
C LYS A 172 0.87 -6.36 18.32
N ASP A 173 1.81 -5.60 17.76
CA ASP A 173 2.15 -5.73 16.34
C ASP A 173 2.77 -7.08 16.03
N THR A 174 3.56 -7.63 16.95
CA THR A 174 4.13 -8.97 16.84
C THR A 174 3.04 -10.03 16.81
N ASP A 175 2.05 -9.95 17.70
CA ASP A 175 0.91 -10.85 17.74
C ASP A 175 0.04 -10.70 16.49
N ASP A 176 -0.25 -9.46 16.06
CA ASP A 176 -1.03 -9.19 14.86
C ASP A 176 -0.31 -9.62 13.58
N LEU A 177 1.02 -9.53 13.53
CA LEU A 177 1.82 -10.04 12.41
C LEU A 177 1.70 -11.56 12.31
N ARG A 178 1.93 -12.30 13.40
CA ARG A 178 1.77 -13.75 13.44
C ARG A 178 0.35 -14.17 13.06
N TRP A 179 -0.64 -13.50 13.62
CA TRP A 179 -2.05 -13.71 13.28
C TRP A 179 -2.31 -13.45 11.78
N GLY A 180 -1.85 -12.33 11.24
CA GLY A 180 -2.05 -11.99 9.83
C GLY A 180 -1.42 -13.01 8.88
N LEU A 181 -0.22 -13.49 9.21
CA LEU A 181 0.42 -14.59 8.49
C LEU A 181 -0.44 -15.86 8.54
N ALA A 182 -0.93 -16.26 9.71
CA ALA A 182 -1.78 -17.44 9.89
C ALA A 182 -3.13 -17.31 9.13
N GLN A 183 -3.72 -16.10 9.05
CA GLN A 183 -4.95 -15.85 8.29
C GLN A 183 -4.76 -15.77 6.77
N GLY A 184 -3.55 -15.91 6.28
CA GLY A 184 -3.31 -15.89 4.84
C GLY A 184 -3.23 -14.50 4.23
N ALA A 185 -2.72 -13.50 4.95
CA ALA A 185 -2.39 -12.20 4.39
C ALA A 185 -1.51 -12.33 3.13
N ASP A 186 -1.75 -11.46 2.15
CA ASP A 186 -0.90 -11.35 0.94
C ASP A 186 0.14 -10.25 1.10
N PHE A 187 -0.11 -9.29 2.01
CA PHE A 187 0.79 -8.20 2.38
C PHE A 187 0.69 -7.89 3.86
N ILE A 188 1.82 -7.44 4.41
CA ILE A 188 1.88 -6.77 5.71
C ILE A 188 2.29 -5.31 5.47
N ALA A 189 1.60 -4.34 6.07
CA ALA A 189 2.07 -2.96 6.12
C ALA A 189 2.64 -2.66 7.50
N LEU A 190 3.86 -2.14 7.53
CA LEU A 190 4.57 -1.75 8.75
C LEU A 190 4.48 -0.25 8.96
N SER A 191 3.87 0.16 10.07
CA SER A 191 3.71 1.57 10.44
C SER A 191 4.97 2.16 11.05
N PHE A 192 5.13 3.47 10.92
CA PHE A 192 6.21 4.28 11.51
C PHE A 192 7.62 3.81 11.16
N VAL A 193 7.82 3.32 9.93
CA VAL A 193 9.15 2.95 9.42
C VAL A 193 10.08 4.18 9.44
N ARG A 194 11.32 3.98 9.87
CA ARG A 194 12.38 5.01 9.95
C ARG A 194 13.60 4.66 9.08
N SER A 195 13.88 3.37 8.93
CA SER A 195 15.04 2.87 8.19
C SER A 195 14.84 1.44 7.69
N ALA A 196 15.78 0.95 6.89
CA ALA A 196 15.81 -0.43 6.43
C ALA A 196 15.87 -1.47 7.57
N LYS A 197 16.42 -1.09 8.73
CA LYS A 197 16.56 -1.99 9.90
C LYS A 197 15.21 -2.42 10.47
N ASP A 198 14.19 -1.57 10.32
CA ASP A 198 12.85 -1.87 10.83
C ASP A 198 12.22 -3.11 10.14
N TYR A 199 12.75 -3.52 8.98
CA TYR A 199 12.35 -4.75 8.30
C TYR A 199 12.90 -6.03 8.95
N GLU A 200 13.99 -5.94 9.69
CA GLU A 200 14.70 -7.12 10.22
C GLU A 200 13.84 -7.92 11.21
N ASP A 201 13.11 -7.23 12.10
CA ASP A 201 12.21 -7.89 13.06
C ASP A 201 11.03 -8.57 12.36
N VAL A 202 10.44 -7.93 11.36
CA VAL A 202 9.34 -8.52 10.58
C VAL A 202 9.83 -9.77 9.85
N ARG A 203 11.02 -9.71 9.22
CA ARG A 203 11.62 -10.86 8.52
C ARG A 203 11.88 -12.02 9.44
N ARG A 204 12.47 -11.76 10.63
CA ARG A 204 12.71 -12.80 11.64
C ARG A 204 11.44 -13.52 12.04
N ILE A 205 10.34 -12.78 12.28
CA ILE A 205 9.04 -13.38 12.65
C ILE A 205 8.48 -14.20 11.47
N MET A 206 8.59 -13.71 10.22
CA MET A 206 8.16 -14.47 9.05
C MET A 206 8.96 -15.77 8.87
N GLU A 207 10.26 -15.75 9.19
CA GLU A 207 11.11 -16.94 9.18
C GLU A 207 10.69 -17.95 10.27
N GLU A 208 10.39 -17.47 11.48
CA GLU A 208 9.86 -18.30 12.59
C GLU A 208 8.52 -18.96 12.23
N GLU A 209 7.64 -18.24 11.54
CA GLU A 209 6.32 -18.73 11.07
C GLU A 209 6.40 -19.57 9.78
N ASN A 210 7.59 -19.73 9.20
CA ASN A 210 7.81 -20.39 7.90
C ASN A 210 6.91 -19.86 6.78
N ARG A 211 6.59 -18.55 6.84
CA ARG A 211 5.74 -17.88 5.87
C ARG A 211 6.24 -16.48 5.56
N THR A 212 6.66 -16.27 4.33
CA THR A 212 7.11 -14.96 3.84
C THR A 212 6.06 -14.35 2.92
N VAL A 213 5.70 -13.09 3.17
CA VAL A 213 4.83 -12.28 2.33
C VAL A 213 5.47 -10.91 2.10
N PRO A 214 5.14 -10.20 1.01
CA PRO A 214 5.63 -8.85 0.80
C PRO A 214 5.28 -7.89 1.94
N VAL A 215 6.24 -7.05 2.32
CA VAL A 215 6.09 -6.04 3.37
C VAL A 215 6.11 -4.63 2.77
N ILE A 216 5.09 -3.85 3.09
CA ILE A 216 4.91 -2.46 2.66
C ILE A 216 5.38 -1.53 3.77
N ALA A 217 6.40 -0.71 3.48
CA ALA A 217 6.82 0.35 4.40
C ALA A 217 5.85 1.52 4.35
N LYS A 218 5.29 1.91 5.48
CA LYS A 218 4.50 3.15 5.57
C LYS A 218 5.44 4.32 5.84
N ILE A 219 5.48 5.25 4.90
CA ILE A 219 6.30 6.46 4.99
C ILE A 219 5.45 7.52 5.70
N GLU A 220 5.69 7.65 6.99
CA GLU A 220 4.96 8.49 7.95
C GLU A 220 5.88 9.42 8.73
N LYS A 221 7.19 9.13 8.71
CA LYS A 221 8.20 9.84 9.51
C LYS A 221 9.23 10.53 8.61
N PRO A 222 9.72 11.73 9.00
CA PRO A 222 10.80 12.43 8.29
C PRO A 222 12.05 11.56 8.11
N GLN A 223 12.40 10.73 9.10
CA GLN A 223 13.54 9.81 9.03
C GLN A 223 13.41 8.81 7.87
N ALA A 224 12.20 8.30 7.60
CA ALA A 224 11.97 7.43 6.44
C ALA A 224 12.15 8.20 5.11
N VAL A 225 11.81 9.49 5.08
CA VAL A 225 12.02 10.36 3.90
C VAL A 225 13.51 10.64 3.68
N GLU A 226 14.28 10.86 4.74
CA GLU A 226 15.74 11.01 4.70
C GLU A 226 16.42 9.73 4.23
N ASN A 227 16.01 8.58 4.75
CA ASN A 227 16.54 7.25 4.45
C ASN A 227 15.79 6.55 3.29
N LEU A 228 15.07 7.30 2.45
CA LEU A 228 14.11 6.74 1.50
C LEU A 228 14.72 5.70 0.55
N ALA A 229 15.94 5.91 0.09
CA ALA A 229 16.60 4.99 -0.85
C ALA A 229 16.84 3.61 -0.23
N GLU A 230 17.28 3.54 1.02
CA GLU A 230 17.52 2.29 1.72
C GLU A 230 16.19 1.60 2.12
N VAL A 231 15.19 2.38 2.53
CA VAL A 231 13.85 1.86 2.83
C VAL A 231 13.23 1.22 1.59
N VAL A 232 13.23 1.91 0.45
CA VAL A 232 12.70 1.36 -0.82
C VAL A 232 13.49 0.13 -1.28
N ALA A 233 14.80 0.08 -1.03
CA ALA A 233 15.61 -1.08 -1.39
C ALA A 233 15.28 -2.31 -0.52
N ALA A 234 15.07 -2.11 0.79
CA ALA A 234 14.85 -3.19 1.75
C ALA A 234 13.42 -3.76 1.70
N PHE A 235 12.41 -2.90 1.60
CA PHE A 235 11.00 -3.30 1.62
C PHE A 235 10.48 -3.73 0.24
N ASP A 236 9.36 -4.45 0.21
CA ASP A 236 8.76 -4.96 -1.03
C ASP A 236 7.82 -3.98 -1.72
N GLY A 237 7.40 -2.93 -1.03
CA GLY A 237 6.62 -1.82 -1.52
C GLY A 237 6.57 -0.70 -0.50
N VAL A 238 5.93 0.41 -0.86
CA VAL A 238 5.79 1.57 0.03
C VAL A 238 4.37 2.13 0.01
N MET A 239 3.98 2.75 1.12
CA MET A 239 2.74 3.50 1.24
C MET A 239 3.06 4.93 1.68
N VAL A 240 2.61 5.92 0.91
CA VAL A 240 2.67 7.32 1.27
C VAL A 240 1.48 7.61 2.18
N ALA A 241 1.69 7.56 3.49
CA ALA A 241 0.65 7.79 4.49
C ALA A 241 0.61 9.30 4.84
N ARG A 242 -0.06 10.06 3.97
CA ARG A 242 -0.01 11.53 3.96
C ARG A 242 -0.56 12.16 5.24
N GLY A 243 -1.57 11.54 5.87
CA GLY A 243 -2.16 12.03 7.12
C GLY A 243 -1.13 12.12 8.24
N ASP A 244 -0.44 11.01 8.54
CA ASP A 244 0.59 10.97 9.58
C ASP A 244 1.82 11.79 9.17
N LEU A 245 2.20 11.73 7.89
CA LEU A 245 3.35 12.49 7.38
C LEU A 245 3.15 14.00 7.50
N ALA A 246 1.92 14.52 7.27
CA ALA A 246 1.58 15.94 7.39
C ALA A 246 1.56 16.43 8.85
N VAL A 247 1.47 15.53 9.82
CA VAL A 247 1.62 15.86 11.25
C VAL A 247 3.11 15.95 11.64
N GLU A 248 3.97 15.19 10.96
CA GLU A 248 5.39 15.05 11.29
C GLU A 248 6.30 16.01 10.52
N MET A 249 5.82 16.63 9.44
CA MET A 249 6.59 17.56 8.61
C MET A 249 5.72 18.71 8.08
N PRO A 250 6.32 19.81 7.57
CA PRO A 250 5.55 20.91 6.98
C PRO A 250 4.62 20.45 5.86
N LEU A 251 3.35 20.82 5.94
CA LEU A 251 2.29 20.38 5.03
C LEU A 251 2.63 20.65 3.56
N GLU A 252 3.24 21.79 3.27
CA GLU A 252 3.63 22.22 1.92
C GLU A 252 4.72 21.34 1.29
N GLN A 253 5.44 20.53 2.08
CA GLN A 253 6.45 19.61 1.59
C GLN A 253 5.86 18.24 1.22
N VAL A 254 4.72 17.87 1.80
CA VAL A 254 4.11 16.54 1.62
C VAL A 254 3.86 16.18 0.15
N PRO A 255 3.32 17.08 -0.71
CA PRO A 255 3.12 16.76 -2.13
C PRO A 255 4.43 16.47 -2.89
N LEU A 256 5.51 17.17 -2.57
CA LEU A 256 6.82 16.94 -3.21
C LEU A 256 7.45 15.63 -2.73
N VAL A 257 7.31 15.32 -1.46
CA VAL A 257 7.75 14.05 -0.87
C VAL A 257 6.98 12.88 -1.49
N GLN A 258 5.66 13.00 -1.66
CA GLN A 258 4.85 11.99 -2.36
C GLN A 258 5.43 11.69 -3.76
N LYS A 259 5.67 12.72 -4.56
CA LYS A 259 6.23 12.55 -5.92
C LYS A 259 7.58 11.85 -5.90
N ARG A 260 8.46 12.22 -4.98
CA ARG A 260 9.78 11.60 -4.81
C ARG A 260 9.67 10.13 -4.41
N ILE A 261 8.75 9.78 -3.50
CA ILE A 261 8.52 8.40 -3.08
C ILE A 261 8.00 7.56 -4.25
N VAL A 262 6.97 8.06 -4.96
CA VAL A 262 6.37 7.36 -6.11
C VAL A 262 7.42 7.13 -7.21
N GLU A 263 8.21 8.15 -7.56
CA GLU A 263 9.27 8.03 -8.56
C GLU A 263 10.30 6.99 -8.18
N LEU A 264 10.80 7.03 -6.94
CA LEU A 264 11.84 6.10 -6.48
C LEU A 264 11.32 4.66 -6.39
N ALA A 265 10.10 4.46 -5.91
CA ALA A 265 9.45 3.14 -5.87
C ALA A 265 9.32 2.54 -7.28
N ARG A 266 8.82 3.32 -8.25
CA ARG A 266 8.74 2.90 -9.66
C ARG A 266 10.09 2.52 -10.24
N ARG A 267 11.14 3.33 -10.02
CA ARG A 267 12.51 3.01 -10.48
C ARG A 267 13.00 1.67 -9.97
N ASN A 268 12.58 1.29 -8.77
CA ASN A 268 12.96 0.02 -8.13
C ASN A 268 11.98 -1.14 -8.40
N ALA A 269 10.96 -0.94 -9.23
CA ALA A 269 9.88 -1.91 -9.49
C ALA A 269 9.17 -2.37 -8.20
N LYS A 270 9.01 -1.46 -7.25
CA LYS A 270 8.29 -1.64 -6.00
C LYS A 270 6.90 -1.00 -6.12
N PRO A 271 5.81 -1.69 -5.77
CA PRO A 271 4.48 -1.09 -5.78
C PRO A 271 4.41 0.06 -4.76
N VAL A 272 3.67 1.10 -5.12
CA VAL A 272 3.46 2.28 -4.27
C VAL A 272 1.98 2.60 -4.14
N ILE A 273 1.53 2.78 -2.90
CA ILE A 273 0.18 3.18 -2.53
C ILE A 273 0.20 4.64 -2.11
N VAL A 274 -0.67 5.47 -2.69
CA VAL A 274 -0.97 6.81 -2.15
C VAL A 274 -2.19 6.70 -1.26
N ALA A 275 -2.04 7.10 0.00
CA ALA A 275 -3.02 6.85 1.06
C ALA A 275 -3.44 8.13 1.78
N THR A 276 -4.57 8.03 2.48
CA THR A 276 -5.22 9.00 3.34
C THR A 276 -5.76 10.25 2.65
N GLN A 277 -6.96 10.66 3.03
CA GLN A 277 -7.62 11.89 2.60
C GLN A 277 -7.70 12.05 1.07
N VAL A 278 -8.00 10.97 0.34
CA VAL A 278 -8.11 11.02 -1.12
C VAL A 278 -9.49 11.47 -1.57
N LEU A 279 -10.54 10.85 -1.04
CA LEU A 279 -11.94 11.24 -1.24
C LEU A 279 -12.67 11.38 0.10
N GLU A 280 -12.01 11.94 1.10
CA GLU A 280 -12.42 12.00 2.51
C GLU A 280 -13.84 12.55 2.69
N SER A 281 -14.23 13.58 1.91
CA SER A 281 -15.57 14.16 1.98
C SER A 281 -16.67 13.16 1.65
N MET A 282 -16.35 12.11 0.88
CA MET A 282 -17.29 11.06 0.54
C MET A 282 -17.60 10.10 1.70
N THR A 283 -16.97 10.26 2.85
CA THR A 283 -17.40 9.63 4.09
C THR A 283 -18.85 10.02 4.44
N ASN A 284 -19.23 11.28 4.22
CA ASN A 284 -20.55 11.81 4.55
C ASN A 284 -21.25 12.53 3.36
N SER A 285 -20.63 12.52 2.17
CA SER A 285 -21.16 13.16 0.96
C SER A 285 -21.19 12.18 -0.20
N PRO A 286 -22.25 12.16 -1.03
CA PRO A 286 -22.31 11.32 -2.22
C PRO A 286 -21.37 11.75 -3.34
N THR A 287 -20.73 12.91 -3.23
CA THR A 287 -19.80 13.43 -4.24
C THR A 287 -18.55 14.01 -3.59
N PRO A 288 -17.35 13.82 -4.18
CA PRO A 288 -16.12 14.41 -3.69
C PRO A 288 -16.06 15.90 -4.02
N THR A 289 -15.16 16.61 -3.36
CA THR A 289 -14.76 17.95 -3.76
C THR A 289 -13.93 17.92 -5.05
N ARG A 290 -13.85 19.07 -5.73
CA ARG A 290 -12.97 19.20 -6.93
C ARG A 290 -11.50 19.03 -6.58
N ALA A 291 -11.09 19.45 -5.38
CA ALA A 291 -9.73 19.29 -4.89
C ALA A 291 -9.37 17.82 -4.71
N GLU A 292 -10.26 17.02 -4.12
CA GLU A 292 -10.09 15.58 -3.95
C GLU A 292 -10.04 14.82 -5.28
N ALA A 293 -10.94 15.15 -6.22
CA ALA A 293 -10.89 14.57 -7.56
C ALA A 293 -9.57 14.90 -8.28
N SER A 294 -9.06 16.13 -8.11
CA SER A 294 -7.74 16.54 -8.64
C SER A 294 -6.60 15.80 -7.93
N ASP A 295 -6.68 15.60 -6.64
CA ASP A 295 -5.66 14.89 -5.87
C ASP A 295 -5.58 13.41 -6.25
N CYS A 296 -6.73 12.74 -6.38
CA CYS A 296 -6.80 11.36 -6.88
C CYS A 296 -6.17 11.24 -8.29
N ALA A 297 -6.53 12.14 -9.21
CA ALA A 297 -5.96 12.18 -10.55
C ALA A 297 -4.43 12.44 -10.52
N ASN A 298 -3.95 13.35 -9.66
CA ASN A 298 -2.52 13.61 -9.49
C ASN A 298 -1.75 12.38 -8.98
N ALA A 299 -2.29 11.63 -8.02
CA ALA A 299 -1.66 10.40 -7.54
C ALA A 299 -1.45 9.40 -8.69
N VAL A 300 -2.44 9.27 -9.59
CA VAL A 300 -2.34 8.42 -10.79
C VAL A 300 -1.29 8.95 -11.76
N LEU A 301 -1.27 10.26 -12.02
CA LEU A 301 -0.31 10.90 -12.93
C LEU A 301 1.12 10.91 -12.37
N ASP A 302 1.30 10.94 -11.06
CA ASP A 302 2.60 10.73 -10.41
C ASP A 302 3.13 9.31 -10.67
N GLY A 303 2.25 8.38 -11.02
CA GLY A 303 2.57 6.99 -11.36
C GLY A 303 2.38 6.02 -10.19
N ALA A 304 1.52 6.31 -9.23
CA ALA A 304 1.15 5.37 -8.18
C ALA A 304 0.61 4.06 -8.75
N ASP A 305 0.89 2.94 -8.08
CA ASP A 305 0.30 1.65 -8.42
C ASP A 305 -1.12 1.53 -7.90
N ALA A 306 -1.37 2.08 -6.72
CA ALA A 306 -2.67 2.05 -6.08
C ALA A 306 -2.99 3.34 -5.34
N VAL A 307 -4.29 3.61 -5.20
CA VAL A 307 -4.85 4.69 -4.37
C VAL A 307 -5.73 4.05 -3.30
N MET A 308 -5.64 4.55 -2.06
CA MET A 308 -6.31 3.94 -0.92
C MET A 308 -7.47 4.79 -0.39
N LEU A 309 -8.57 4.13 -0.08
CA LEU A 309 -9.71 4.63 0.67
C LEU A 309 -9.63 4.12 2.12
N SER A 310 -9.83 4.99 3.08
CA SER A 310 -9.72 4.73 4.53
C SER A 310 -11.09 4.77 5.21
N GLY A 311 -11.46 5.91 5.80
CA GLY A 311 -12.75 6.14 6.43
C GLY A 311 -13.91 6.00 5.46
N GLU A 312 -13.69 6.39 4.21
CA GLU A 312 -14.68 6.40 3.13
C GLU A 312 -15.32 5.01 2.92
N THR A 313 -14.52 3.95 3.05
CA THR A 313 -15.03 2.57 2.87
C THR A 313 -15.21 1.81 4.18
N SER A 314 -14.56 2.22 5.27
CA SER A 314 -14.65 1.50 6.55
C SER A 314 -15.87 1.90 7.39
N VAL A 315 -16.22 3.18 7.41
CA VAL A 315 -17.30 3.77 8.25
C VAL A 315 -18.18 4.75 7.49
N GLY A 316 -17.85 5.07 6.23
CA GLY A 316 -18.58 6.06 5.43
C GLY A 316 -20.01 5.65 5.10
N GLU A 317 -20.84 6.63 4.78
CA GLU A 317 -22.24 6.45 4.37
C GLU A 317 -22.37 5.95 2.92
N TYR A 318 -21.33 6.24 2.07
CA TYR A 318 -21.38 5.97 0.62
C TYR A 318 -20.20 5.08 0.15
N PRO A 319 -19.89 3.94 0.80
CA PRO A 319 -18.66 3.21 0.53
C PRO A 319 -18.55 2.70 -0.90
N ILE A 320 -19.60 2.13 -1.46
CA ILE A 320 -19.60 1.57 -2.82
C ILE A 320 -19.49 2.69 -3.86
N LEU A 321 -20.33 3.73 -3.72
CA LEU A 321 -20.28 4.89 -4.62
C LEU A 321 -18.91 5.57 -4.62
N THR A 322 -18.21 5.55 -3.48
CA THR A 322 -16.85 6.10 -3.37
C THR A 322 -15.86 5.29 -4.20
N VAL A 323 -15.91 3.96 -4.15
CA VAL A 323 -15.06 3.09 -4.98
C VAL A 323 -15.37 3.29 -6.47
N GLU A 324 -16.65 3.32 -6.86
CA GLU A 324 -17.07 3.61 -8.24
C GLU A 324 -16.59 4.99 -8.71
N THR A 325 -16.68 5.99 -7.84
CA THR A 325 -16.22 7.36 -8.16
C THR A 325 -14.71 7.40 -8.34
N MET A 326 -13.94 6.77 -7.45
CA MET A 326 -12.50 6.64 -7.61
C MET A 326 -12.14 5.89 -8.90
N ALA A 327 -12.84 4.81 -9.22
CA ALA A 327 -12.64 4.05 -10.45
C ALA A 327 -12.84 4.93 -11.69
N ARG A 328 -13.92 5.73 -11.74
CA ARG A 328 -14.19 6.68 -12.84
C ARG A 328 -13.13 7.76 -12.96
N ILE A 329 -12.65 8.33 -11.83
CA ILE A 329 -11.57 9.33 -11.85
C ILE A 329 -10.28 8.72 -12.40
N ILE A 330 -9.92 7.51 -11.96
CA ILE A 330 -8.73 6.80 -12.44
C ILE A 330 -8.85 6.53 -13.95
N GLU A 331 -9.97 5.97 -14.42
CA GLU A 331 -10.18 5.64 -15.83
C GLU A 331 -10.10 6.88 -16.73
N ALA A 332 -10.79 7.96 -16.36
CA ALA A 332 -10.72 9.22 -17.08
C ALA A 332 -9.31 9.82 -17.14
N THR A 333 -8.56 9.72 -16.01
CA THR A 333 -7.18 10.20 -15.92
C THR A 333 -6.25 9.37 -16.79
N GLU A 334 -6.41 8.06 -16.82
CA GLU A 334 -5.57 7.14 -17.62
C GLU A 334 -5.89 7.23 -19.12
N GLU A 335 -7.14 7.47 -19.48
CA GLU A 335 -7.54 7.63 -20.88
C GLU A 335 -6.97 8.92 -21.48
N ALA A 336 -7.13 10.05 -20.79
CA ALA A 336 -6.76 11.36 -21.29
C ALA A 336 -5.34 11.82 -20.89
N GLY A 337 -4.73 11.19 -19.88
CA GLY A 337 -3.52 11.70 -19.21
C GLY A 337 -2.36 10.73 -19.12
N ARG A 338 -2.48 9.48 -19.53
CA ARG A 338 -1.42 8.48 -19.36
C ARG A 338 -0.06 8.92 -19.93
N GLU A 339 -0.05 9.62 -21.05
CA GLU A 339 1.17 10.15 -21.68
C GLU A 339 1.86 11.22 -20.81
N ARG A 340 1.17 11.77 -19.80
CA ARG A 340 1.70 12.73 -18.83
C ARG A 340 2.42 12.07 -17.68
N ILE A 341 2.24 10.75 -17.48
CA ILE A 341 3.01 10.01 -16.49
C ILE A 341 4.48 10.08 -16.91
N ALA A 342 5.32 10.63 -16.05
CA ALA A 342 6.73 10.81 -16.34
C ALA A 342 7.40 9.50 -16.78
N PRO A 343 8.24 9.50 -17.83
CA PRO A 343 9.07 8.34 -18.16
C PRO A 343 9.86 7.87 -16.95
N LEU A 344 10.28 6.60 -16.95
CA LEU A 344 11.01 6.01 -15.81
C LEU A 344 12.30 6.78 -15.45
N GLY A 345 12.84 7.57 -16.40
CA GLY A 345 13.99 8.47 -16.18
C GLY A 345 15.31 7.77 -15.85
N SER A 346 15.35 6.44 -15.91
CA SER A 346 16.55 5.64 -15.67
C SER A 346 16.66 4.49 -16.65
N THR A 347 17.91 4.13 -17.01
CA THR A 347 18.18 2.94 -17.80
C THR A 347 18.27 1.73 -16.85
N PRO A 348 17.53 0.64 -17.10
CA PRO A 348 17.65 -0.55 -16.28
C PRO A 348 19.04 -1.16 -16.39
N HIS A 349 19.72 -1.37 -15.25
CA HIS A 349 21.06 -1.98 -15.19
C HIS A 349 21.03 -3.49 -14.89
N THR A 350 19.84 -4.03 -14.55
CA THR A 350 19.66 -5.47 -14.30
C THR A 350 19.22 -6.18 -15.55
N ARG A 351 19.61 -7.47 -15.71
CA ARG A 351 19.19 -8.32 -16.85
C ARG A 351 17.67 -8.31 -17.01
N GLY A 352 16.92 -8.61 -15.95
CA GLY A 352 15.43 -8.62 -16.00
C GLY A 352 14.84 -7.26 -16.35
N GLY A 353 15.45 -6.16 -15.89
CA GLY A 353 15.04 -4.81 -16.23
C GLY A 353 15.27 -4.47 -17.70
N ALA A 354 16.42 -4.86 -18.27
CA ALA A 354 16.72 -4.66 -19.69
C ALA A 354 15.79 -5.49 -20.59
N ILE A 355 15.57 -6.76 -20.25
CA ILE A 355 14.66 -7.65 -21.00
C ILE A 355 13.22 -7.12 -20.98
N THR A 356 12.69 -6.75 -19.82
CA THR A 356 11.31 -6.26 -19.71
C THR A 356 11.11 -4.95 -20.46
N ARG A 357 12.11 -4.06 -20.47
CA ARG A 357 12.08 -2.81 -21.25
C ARG A 357 12.10 -3.10 -22.76
N ALA A 358 13.01 -3.96 -23.23
CA ALA A 358 13.08 -4.35 -24.62
C ALA A 358 11.77 -5.02 -25.09
N ALA A 359 11.15 -5.86 -24.26
CA ALA A 359 9.87 -6.48 -24.56
C ALA A 359 8.74 -5.46 -24.75
N ALA A 360 8.66 -4.45 -23.88
CA ALA A 360 7.67 -3.37 -24.03
C ALA A 360 7.91 -2.56 -25.31
N GLU A 361 9.15 -2.18 -25.61
CA GLU A 361 9.53 -1.45 -26.83
C GLU A 361 9.24 -2.27 -28.10
N ILE A 362 9.51 -3.57 -28.11
CA ILE A 362 9.15 -4.49 -29.20
C ILE A 362 7.63 -4.51 -29.38
N GLY A 363 6.90 -4.66 -28.26
CA GLY A 363 5.45 -4.69 -28.28
C GLY A 363 4.84 -3.45 -28.89
N GLU A 364 5.32 -2.27 -28.49
CA GLU A 364 4.86 -0.97 -29.03
C GLU A 364 5.15 -0.82 -30.53
N ARG A 365 6.34 -1.21 -30.97
CA ARG A 365 6.72 -1.16 -32.41
C ARG A 365 5.92 -2.09 -33.28
N LEU A 366 5.56 -3.27 -32.78
CA LEU A 366 4.80 -4.28 -33.51
C LEU A 366 3.29 -4.13 -33.34
N GLY A 367 2.81 -3.26 -32.48
CA GLY A 367 1.39 -3.08 -32.17
C GLY A 367 0.76 -4.32 -31.58
N VAL A 368 1.46 -5.02 -30.66
CA VAL A 368 0.96 -6.26 -30.09
C VAL A 368 -0.26 -6.00 -29.18
N LYS A 369 -1.13 -6.98 -29.08
CA LYS A 369 -2.36 -6.88 -28.31
C LYS A 369 -2.12 -6.95 -26.80
N TYR A 370 -1.15 -7.78 -26.37
CA TYR A 370 -0.79 -7.96 -24.96
C TYR A 370 0.71 -8.13 -24.78
N LEU A 371 1.19 -7.66 -23.61
CA LEU A 371 2.43 -8.09 -23.01
C LEU A 371 2.10 -9.21 -22.01
N VAL A 372 2.76 -10.34 -22.09
CA VAL A 372 2.55 -11.50 -21.22
C VAL A 372 3.83 -11.76 -20.44
N THR A 373 3.75 -11.97 -19.15
CA THR A 373 4.88 -12.40 -18.33
C THR A 373 4.59 -13.72 -17.64
N PHE A 374 5.50 -14.66 -17.74
CA PHE A 374 5.53 -15.81 -16.84
C PHE A 374 6.39 -15.48 -15.63
N THR A 375 5.83 -15.58 -14.43
CA THR A 375 6.51 -15.18 -13.22
C THR A 375 6.17 -16.05 -12.03
N GLN A 376 7.18 -16.44 -11.24
CA GLN A 376 7.00 -17.17 -9.99
C GLN A 376 7.07 -16.28 -8.74
N SER A 377 7.68 -15.11 -8.83
CA SER A 377 7.83 -14.15 -7.73
C SER A 377 7.10 -12.83 -7.97
N GLY A 378 6.52 -12.63 -9.15
CA GLY A 378 5.92 -11.36 -9.57
C GLY A 378 6.94 -10.33 -10.08
N ASP A 379 8.26 -10.58 -10.00
CA ASP A 379 9.29 -9.58 -10.33
C ASP A 379 9.22 -9.10 -11.79
N SER A 380 9.10 -10.01 -12.75
CA SER A 380 8.97 -9.65 -14.18
C SER A 380 7.74 -8.79 -14.46
N ALA A 381 6.60 -9.12 -13.83
CA ALA A 381 5.36 -8.35 -13.96
C ALA A 381 5.53 -6.93 -13.39
N ARG A 382 6.12 -6.77 -12.19
CA ARG A 382 6.40 -5.46 -11.60
C ARG A 382 7.38 -4.64 -12.43
N ARG A 383 8.41 -5.28 -12.99
CA ARG A 383 9.38 -4.61 -13.90
C ARG A 383 8.76 -4.14 -15.20
N MET A 384 7.80 -4.88 -15.76
CA MET A 384 7.05 -4.42 -16.92
C MET A 384 6.05 -3.33 -16.55
N SER A 385 5.30 -3.51 -15.47
CA SER A 385 4.32 -2.55 -14.97
C SER A 385 4.91 -1.16 -14.75
N ARG A 386 6.13 -1.05 -14.17
CA ARG A 386 6.77 0.25 -13.90
C ARG A 386 7.01 1.10 -15.15
N LEU A 387 7.03 0.50 -16.34
CA LEU A 387 7.22 1.19 -17.62
C LEU A 387 5.97 1.97 -18.05
N ARG A 388 4.80 1.63 -17.49
CA ARG A 388 3.51 2.27 -17.81
C ARG A 388 3.16 2.22 -19.29
N SER A 389 3.52 1.10 -19.98
CA SER A 389 3.20 0.89 -21.39
C SER A 389 1.70 1.02 -21.69
N SER A 390 1.37 1.41 -22.90
CA SER A 390 -0.02 1.47 -23.39
C SER A 390 -0.62 0.09 -23.57
N ILE A 391 0.21 -0.94 -23.75
CA ILE A 391 -0.23 -2.31 -24.00
C ILE A 391 -0.65 -2.96 -22.68
N PRO A 392 -1.82 -3.65 -22.60
CA PRO A 392 -2.23 -4.37 -21.40
C PRO A 392 -1.23 -5.46 -21.02
N LEU A 393 -0.98 -5.61 -19.71
CA LEU A 393 -0.03 -6.56 -19.16
C LEU A 393 -0.76 -7.73 -18.48
N LEU A 394 -0.48 -8.94 -18.93
CA LEU A 394 -0.99 -10.18 -18.37
C LEU A 394 0.13 -10.91 -17.62
N ALA A 395 -0.13 -11.28 -16.38
CA ALA A 395 0.82 -12.01 -15.54
C ALA A 395 0.34 -13.44 -15.31
N PHE A 396 1.11 -14.39 -15.77
CA PHE A 396 0.85 -15.83 -15.64
C PHE A 396 1.74 -16.39 -14.54
N THR A 397 1.14 -17.00 -13.53
CA THR A 397 1.87 -17.56 -12.37
C THR A 397 1.21 -18.85 -11.89
N PRO A 398 1.99 -19.86 -11.46
CA PRO A 398 1.45 -21.04 -10.78
C PRO A 398 1.22 -20.82 -9.27
N GLU A 399 1.65 -19.64 -8.73
CA GLU A 399 1.67 -19.37 -7.31
C GLU A 399 0.49 -18.47 -6.91
N THR A 400 -0.44 -19.00 -6.09
CA THR A 400 -1.63 -18.25 -5.64
C THR A 400 -1.26 -16.95 -4.88
N GLY A 401 -0.25 -17.00 -3.99
CA GLY A 401 0.20 -15.83 -3.25
C GLY A 401 0.74 -14.74 -4.17
N VAL A 402 1.46 -15.10 -5.24
CA VAL A 402 1.97 -14.16 -6.25
C VAL A 402 0.83 -13.57 -7.07
N ARG A 403 -0.13 -14.42 -7.51
CA ARG A 403 -1.34 -13.94 -8.19
C ARG A 403 -2.04 -12.86 -7.37
N ASN A 404 -2.27 -13.14 -6.09
CA ASN A 404 -2.93 -12.19 -5.19
C ASN A 404 -2.11 -10.92 -4.98
N ALA A 405 -0.82 -11.05 -4.71
CA ALA A 405 0.07 -9.89 -4.50
C ALA A 405 0.14 -8.98 -5.75
N LEU A 406 0.08 -9.52 -6.95
CA LEU A 406 0.05 -8.73 -8.18
C LEU A 406 -1.24 -7.92 -8.36
N SER A 407 -2.30 -8.16 -7.56
CA SER A 407 -3.52 -7.32 -7.55
C SER A 407 -3.25 -5.88 -7.12
N MET A 408 -2.13 -5.59 -6.46
CA MET A 408 -1.69 -4.23 -6.12
C MET A 408 -0.79 -3.60 -7.19
N THR A 409 -0.38 -4.34 -8.21
CA THR A 409 0.55 -3.86 -9.24
C THR A 409 -0.21 -3.21 -10.40
N TRP A 410 0.18 -1.99 -10.76
CA TRP A 410 -0.46 -1.21 -11.82
C TRP A 410 -0.57 -1.99 -13.15
N GLY A 411 -1.72 -1.91 -13.79
CA GLY A 411 -1.96 -2.41 -15.15
C GLY A 411 -1.89 -3.92 -15.33
N THR A 412 -1.66 -4.71 -14.27
CA THR A 412 -1.59 -6.16 -14.37
C THR A 412 -2.98 -6.81 -14.31
N THR A 413 -3.22 -7.81 -15.16
CA THR A 413 -4.28 -8.81 -15.00
C THR A 413 -3.61 -10.16 -14.74
N GLN A 414 -4.02 -10.85 -13.67
CA GLN A 414 -3.34 -12.03 -13.17
C GLN A 414 -4.10 -13.30 -13.54
N TYR A 415 -3.36 -14.30 -14.03
CA TYR A 415 -3.87 -15.64 -14.30
C TYR A 415 -3.12 -16.68 -13.48
N LEU A 416 -3.88 -17.46 -12.70
CA LEU A 416 -3.33 -18.64 -12.05
C LEU A 416 -3.33 -19.78 -13.09
N VAL A 417 -2.15 -20.25 -13.41
CA VAL A 417 -1.96 -21.26 -14.49
C VAL A 417 -1.07 -22.39 -13.99
N PRO A 418 -1.23 -23.62 -14.52
CA PRO A 418 -0.31 -24.70 -14.20
C PRO A 418 1.15 -24.34 -14.51
N LYS A 419 2.09 -24.90 -13.76
CA LYS A 419 3.51 -24.79 -14.04
C LYS A 419 3.84 -25.44 -15.38
N VAL A 420 4.65 -24.77 -16.19
CA VAL A 420 5.14 -25.28 -17.47
C VAL A 420 6.67 -25.39 -17.46
N ASP A 421 7.21 -26.39 -18.17
CA ASP A 421 8.63 -26.74 -18.13
C ASP A 421 9.38 -26.44 -19.44
N ASN A 422 8.65 -26.09 -20.51
CA ASN A 422 9.24 -25.79 -21.80
C ASN A 422 8.48 -24.69 -22.54
N VAL A 423 9.06 -24.18 -23.62
CA VAL A 423 8.53 -23.05 -24.40
C VAL A 423 7.25 -23.43 -25.14
N ASP A 424 7.14 -24.65 -25.65
CA ASP A 424 5.93 -25.10 -26.39
C ASP A 424 4.72 -25.13 -25.47
N ALA A 425 4.84 -25.73 -24.28
CA ALA A 425 3.78 -25.73 -23.28
C ALA A 425 3.42 -24.27 -22.79
N MET A 426 4.42 -23.40 -22.76
CA MET A 426 4.20 -21.98 -22.42
C MET A 426 3.36 -21.28 -23.50
N VAL A 427 3.67 -21.51 -24.76
CA VAL A 427 2.92 -20.94 -25.90
C VAL A 427 1.50 -21.50 -25.95
N ASP A 428 1.33 -22.81 -25.79
CA ASP A 428 0.01 -23.46 -25.76
C ASP A 428 -0.85 -22.90 -24.61
N GLN A 429 -0.23 -22.63 -23.46
CA GLN A 429 -0.93 -22.06 -22.31
C GLN A 429 -1.36 -20.60 -22.56
N VAL A 430 -0.53 -19.80 -23.24
CA VAL A 430 -0.91 -18.43 -23.66
C VAL A 430 -2.08 -18.49 -24.63
N ASP A 431 -2.00 -19.31 -25.67
CA ASP A 431 -3.05 -19.46 -26.67
C ASP A 431 -4.38 -19.89 -26.05
N THR A 432 -4.33 -20.96 -25.25
CA THR A 432 -5.53 -21.48 -24.58
C THR A 432 -6.15 -20.46 -23.65
N THR A 433 -5.34 -19.78 -22.82
CA THR A 433 -5.86 -18.81 -21.84
C THR A 433 -6.46 -17.60 -22.54
N LEU A 434 -5.77 -17.03 -23.51
CA LEU A 434 -6.24 -15.83 -24.20
C LEU A 434 -7.49 -16.06 -25.03
N GLN A 435 -7.56 -17.20 -25.75
CA GLN A 435 -8.73 -17.53 -26.56
C GLN A 435 -9.93 -17.92 -25.68
N ALA A 436 -9.73 -18.71 -24.63
CA ALA A 436 -10.82 -19.13 -23.74
C ALA A 436 -11.47 -17.94 -23.01
N ASN A 437 -10.70 -16.87 -22.73
CA ASN A 437 -11.20 -15.64 -22.13
C ASN A 437 -11.66 -14.59 -23.15
N GLY A 438 -11.66 -14.88 -24.45
CA GLY A 438 -12.08 -13.94 -25.49
C GLY A 438 -11.14 -12.72 -25.64
N LEU A 439 -9.91 -12.83 -25.16
CA LEU A 439 -8.93 -11.74 -25.14
C LEU A 439 -8.18 -11.60 -26.46
N ALA A 440 -7.92 -12.71 -27.14
CA ALA A 440 -7.21 -12.72 -28.42
C ALA A 440 -7.80 -13.73 -29.39
N GLU A 441 -7.66 -13.43 -30.67
CA GLU A 441 -8.07 -14.27 -31.79
C GLU A 441 -6.84 -14.85 -32.50
N LYS A 442 -7.05 -15.91 -33.26
CA LYS A 442 -5.98 -16.49 -34.10
C LYS A 442 -5.40 -15.43 -35.05
N GLY A 443 -4.10 -15.25 -35.00
CA GLY A 443 -3.38 -14.26 -35.78
C GLY A 443 -2.96 -13.00 -35.02
N ASP A 444 -3.56 -12.72 -33.86
CA ASP A 444 -3.13 -11.63 -32.97
C ASP A 444 -1.68 -11.84 -32.51
N LEU A 445 -0.93 -10.74 -32.33
CA LEU A 445 0.43 -10.76 -31.82
C LEU A 445 0.47 -10.46 -30.33
N VAL A 446 1.33 -11.18 -29.61
CA VAL A 446 1.67 -10.92 -28.19
C VAL A 446 3.18 -10.99 -28.00
N VAL A 447 3.69 -10.29 -27.00
CA VAL A 447 5.07 -10.45 -26.56
C VAL A 447 5.06 -11.19 -25.22
N VAL A 448 5.79 -12.28 -25.14
CA VAL A 448 5.91 -13.13 -23.95
C VAL A 448 7.30 -12.97 -23.35
N VAL A 449 7.37 -12.67 -22.05
CA VAL A 449 8.61 -12.60 -21.26
C VAL A 449 8.65 -13.74 -20.27
N SER A 450 9.76 -14.46 -20.25
CA SER A 450 9.96 -15.60 -19.37
C SER A 450 11.41 -15.74 -18.92
N GLY A 451 11.67 -16.69 -18.02
CA GLY A 451 13.00 -17.18 -17.70
C GLY A 451 13.31 -18.47 -18.48
N ALA A 452 14.54 -18.62 -18.93
CA ALA A 452 15.06 -19.88 -19.42
C ALA A 452 16.24 -20.32 -18.52
N PRO A 453 16.19 -21.48 -17.85
CA PRO A 453 15.11 -22.49 -17.89
C PRO A 453 13.76 -21.98 -17.37
N VAL A 454 12.67 -22.46 -18.00
CA VAL A 454 11.30 -22.10 -17.59
C VAL A 454 11.06 -22.57 -16.15
N GLY A 455 10.40 -21.76 -15.33
CA GLY A 455 10.04 -22.13 -13.97
C GLY A 455 11.14 -21.94 -12.92
N VAL A 456 12.28 -21.29 -13.25
CA VAL A 456 13.34 -20.95 -12.29
C VAL A 456 13.26 -19.47 -11.92
N PRO A 457 13.05 -19.09 -10.63
CA PRO A 457 12.98 -17.69 -10.21
C PRO A 457 14.28 -16.93 -10.54
N GLY A 458 14.16 -15.63 -10.87
CA GLY A 458 15.30 -14.75 -11.14
C GLY A 458 16.00 -14.94 -12.48
N THR A 459 15.47 -15.78 -13.35
CA THR A 459 16.07 -16.10 -14.66
C THR A 459 15.50 -15.31 -15.83
N THR A 460 14.72 -14.24 -15.61
CA THR A 460 14.13 -13.44 -16.71
C THR A 460 15.20 -13.05 -17.74
N ASN A 461 15.19 -13.73 -18.91
CA ASN A 461 16.22 -13.63 -19.93
C ASN A 461 15.71 -13.91 -21.35
N SER A 462 14.41 -14.15 -21.53
CA SER A 462 13.82 -14.54 -22.82
C SER A 462 12.66 -13.61 -23.19
N ILE A 463 12.62 -13.24 -24.46
CA ILE A 463 11.50 -12.54 -25.13
C ILE A 463 11.09 -13.36 -26.33
N LEU A 464 9.81 -13.66 -26.43
CA LEU A 464 9.21 -14.32 -27.56
C LEU A 464 8.10 -13.43 -28.16
N VAL A 465 8.19 -13.12 -29.45
CA VAL A 465 7.07 -12.55 -30.20
C VAL A 465 6.26 -13.72 -30.74
N HIS A 466 5.04 -13.87 -30.24
CA HIS A 466 4.18 -15.00 -30.56
C HIS A 466 2.91 -14.55 -31.29
N ARG A 467 2.54 -15.34 -32.32
CA ARG A 467 1.26 -15.18 -33.03
C ARG A 467 0.28 -16.24 -32.54
N ILE A 468 -0.84 -15.80 -31.97
CA ILE A 468 -1.87 -16.68 -31.41
C ILE A 468 -2.31 -17.72 -32.47
N GLY A 469 -2.35 -18.99 -32.08
CA GLY A 469 -2.70 -20.12 -32.94
C GLY A 469 -1.56 -20.66 -33.81
N THR A 470 -0.29 -20.29 -33.52
CA THR A 470 0.89 -20.90 -34.15
C THR A 470 1.71 -21.65 -33.08
N LYS A 471 2.56 -22.59 -33.53
CA LYS A 471 3.53 -23.24 -32.65
C LYS A 471 4.69 -22.31 -32.29
N ALA A 472 5.46 -22.64 -31.26
CA ALA A 472 6.62 -21.85 -30.84
C ALA A 472 7.68 -21.66 -31.95
N ASP A 473 7.76 -22.57 -32.93
CA ASP A 473 8.63 -22.47 -34.11
C ASP A 473 8.05 -21.58 -35.25
N GLY A 474 6.90 -20.95 -35.01
CA GLY A 474 6.21 -20.10 -35.98
C GLY A 474 5.36 -20.82 -37.02
N ARG A 475 5.29 -22.16 -36.96
CA ARG A 475 4.43 -22.92 -37.88
C ARG A 475 2.99 -22.89 -37.40
N THR A 476 2.06 -22.86 -38.37
CA THR A 476 0.63 -23.02 -38.06
C THR A 476 0.39 -24.37 -37.37
N ALA A 477 -0.31 -24.37 -36.23
CA ALA A 477 -0.77 -25.60 -35.62
C ALA A 477 -1.64 -26.34 -36.63
N SER A 478 -1.28 -27.58 -36.93
CA SER A 478 -2.15 -28.46 -37.72
C SER A 478 -3.43 -28.69 -36.89
N VAL A 479 -4.58 -28.40 -37.48
CA VAL A 479 -5.92 -28.66 -36.93
C VAL A 479 -6.11 -30.15 -36.74
#